data_0f7cd2d7f994f229c64744dd3102f7d4
#
_entry.id   0f7cd2d7f994f229c64744dd3102f7d4
#
_cell.length_a   1.000
_cell.length_b   1.000
_cell.length_c   1.000
_cell.angle_alpha   90.00
_cell.angle_beta   90.00
_cell.angle_gamma   90.00
#
_symmetry.space_group_name_H-M   'P 1'
#
loop_
_entity.id
_entity.type
_entity.pdbx_description
1 polymer ?
#
loop_
_entity_poly.entity_id
_entity_poly.type
_entity_poly.pdbx_seq_one_letter_code
_entity_poly.pdbx_strand_id
1 'polypeptide(L)'
;MKPYFFILFTFLMLACASPEDPAIDKQPWAFSPQNNQGNFDKALMPLLNSYLELLKGVAAGDTAYIFNATKTLIQLTDSFPAAVISFKDSLLQEQAKQSLNNINAELQGLLAEQSLPALNMATHMVSIQFLNLLATVGYHEKNIYIFNVQDEKLEDGMIWFGWNKTSNDPYHSNRKGEIVAQQLLQE
;
A
#
# COMPACT_ATOMS: atom_id res chain seq x y z
N MET A 1 -73.47 -3.91 -37.74
CA MET A 1 -72.26 -4.72 -37.71
C MET A 1 -71.11 -3.80 -37.34
N LYS A 2 -70.54 -3.92 -36.10
CA LYS A 2 -69.43 -3.12 -35.62
C LYS A 2 -68.13 -3.93 -35.74
N PRO A 3 -67.06 -3.43 -36.39
CA PRO A 3 -65.74 -4.13 -36.33
C PRO A 3 -65.04 -3.78 -35.03
N TYR A 4 -64.67 -4.79 -34.31
CA TYR A 4 -63.78 -4.71 -33.14
C TYR A 4 -62.33 -4.49 -33.61
N PHE A 5 -61.78 -3.36 -33.21
CA PHE A 5 -60.39 -2.99 -33.44
C PHE A 5 -59.56 -3.65 -32.32
N PHE A 6 -58.85 -4.70 -32.66
CA PHE A 6 -57.96 -5.42 -31.75
C PHE A 6 -56.62 -4.69 -31.71
N ILE A 7 -56.40 -3.84 -30.72
CA ILE A 7 -55.10 -3.20 -30.49
C ILE A 7 -54.21 -4.20 -29.79
N LEU A 8 -53.29 -4.78 -30.54
CA LEU A 8 -52.19 -5.62 -30.02
C LEU A 8 -51.15 -4.71 -29.37
N PHE A 9 -51.21 -4.60 -28.06
CA PHE A 9 -50.24 -3.87 -27.26
C PHE A 9 -48.98 -4.76 -27.08
N THR A 10 -48.02 -4.61 -27.99
CA THR A 10 -46.70 -5.25 -27.87
C THR A 10 -45.92 -4.52 -26.79
N PHE A 11 -45.83 -5.12 -25.60
CA PHE A 11 -44.98 -4.70 -24.51
C PHE A 11 -43.53 -4.92 -24.92
N LEU A 12 -42.88 -3.86 -25.38
CA LEU A 12 -41.42 -3.85 -25.60
C LEU A 12 -40.76 -3.81 -24.21
N MET A 13 -40.36 -5.00 -23.71
CA MET A 13 -39.49 -5.13 -22.56
C MET A 13 -38.12 -4.58 -22.97
N LEU A 14 -37.92 -3.25 -22.76
CA LEU A 14 -36.54 -2.73 -22.66
C LEU A 14 -35.89 -3.36 -21.45
N ALA A 15 -35.14 -4.42 -21.67
CA ALA A 15 -34.13 -4.87 -20.72
C ALA A 15 -33.13 -3.71 -20.59
N CYS A 16 -33.25 -2.93 -19.53
CA CYS A 16 -32.12 -2.14 -19.04
C CYS A 16 -31.03 -3.13 -18.61
N ALA A 17 -30.13 -3.47 -19.54
CA ALA A 17 -28.84 -3.95 -19.16
C ALA A 17 -28.21 -2.78 -18.38
N SER A 18 -28.11 -2.91 -17.07
CA SER A 18 -27.23 -2.05 -16.29
C SER A 18 -25.86 -2.11 -16.97
N PRO A 19 -25.23 -0.98 -17.31
CA PRO A 19 -23.84 -1.02 -17.72
C PRO A 19 -23.12 -1.72 -16.58
N GLU A 20 -22.50 -2.88 -16.85
CA GLU A 20 -21.49 -3.42 -15.96
C GLU A 20 -20.50 -2.28 -15.78
N ASP A 21 -20.43 -1.74 -14.57
CA ASP A 21 -19.33 -0.85 -14.20
C ASP A 21 -18.05 -1.55 -14.65
N PRO A 22 -17.23 -0.90 -15.49
CA PRO A 22 -15.94 -1.48 -15.84
C PRO A 22 -15.31 -1.85 -14.51
N ALA A 23 -15.00 -3.14 -14.32
CA ALA A 23 -14.30 -3.60 -13.14
C ALA A 23 -13.09 -2.68 -13.02
N ILE A 24 -13.19 -1.68 -12.15
CA ILE A 24 -12.07 -0.84 -11.78
C ILE A 24 -11.06 -1.85 -11.29
N ASP A 25 -10.01 -2.01 -12.07
CA ASP A 25 -8.88 -2.85 -11.72
C ASP A 25 -8.39 -2.30 -10.37
N LYS A 26 -8.89 -2.90 -9.28
CA LYS A 26 -8.62 -2.50 -7.91
C LYS A 26 -7.20 -2.91 -7.50
N GLN A 27 -6.24 -2.77 -8.40
CA GLN A 27 -4.84 -2.75 -8.00
C GLN A 27 -4.50 -1.31 -7.57
N PRO A 28 -4.64 -0.96 -6.29
CA PRO A 28 -4.34 0.38 -5.81
C PRO A 28 -2.87 0.75 -6.03
N TRP A 29 -2.02 -0.22 -6.39
CA TRP A 29 -0.58 -0.08 -6.51
C TRP A 29 -0.11 -0.59 -7.88
N ALA A 30 -0.15 0.29 -8.89
CA ALA A 30 0.54 0.06 -10.15
C ALA A 30 1.96 0.59 -10.00
N PHE A 31 2.95 -0.32 -9.96
CA PHE A 31 4.35 0.08 -9.92
C PHE A 31 4.75 0.65 -11.28
N SER A 32 5.34 1.84 -11.25
CA SER A 32 5.93 2.45 -12.44
C SER A 32 7.06 1.59 -12.98
N PRO A 33 7.35 1.63 -14.31
CA PRO A 33 8.60 1.08 -14.84
C PRO A 33 9.78 1.68 -14.07
N GLN A 34 10.88 0.92 -13.96
CA GLN A 34 12.06 1.39 -13.23
C GLN A 34 12.55 2.74 -13.78
N ASN A 35 12.40 3.77 -12.95
CA ASN A 35 12.80 5.13 -13.28
C ASN A 35 14.06 5.57 -12.50
N ASN A 36 14.52 4.74 -11.56
CA ASN A 36 15.67 5.03 -10.71
C ASN A 36 16.95 4.36 -11.22
N GLN A 37 18.11 4.79 -10.74
CA GLN A 37 19.41 4.28 -11.18
C GLN A 37 19.91 3.09 -10.34
N GLY A 38 19.04 2.29 -9.72
CA GLY A 38 19.40 1.14 -8.89
C GLY A 38 20.14 1.49 -7.60
N ASN A 39 20.87 2.61 -7.52
CA ASN A 39 21.48 3.08 -6.28
C ASN A 39 20.44 3.55 -5.26
N PHE A 40 19.31 4.07 -5.73
CA PHE A 40 18.19 4.45 -4.89
C PHE A 40 17.58 3.21 -4.22
N ASP A 41 17.32 2.15 -4.98
CA ASP A 41 16.76 0.90 -4.45
C ASP A 41 17.66 0.29 -3.38
N LYS A 42 18.99 0.28 -3.61
CA LYS A 42 19.97 -0.18 -2.63
C LYS A 42 19.98 0.68 -1.35
N ALA A 43 19.90 1.99 -1.50
CA ALA A 43 19.83 2.91 -0.37
C ALA A 43 18.52 2.78 0.42
N LEU A 44 17.43 2.37 -0.25
CA LEU A 44 16.13 2.16 0.38
C LEU A 44 16.06 0.86 1.19
N MET A 45 16.90 -0.14 0.90
CA MET A 45 16.86 -1.46 1.55
C MET A 45 16.94 -1.42 3.09
N PRO A 46 17.79 -0.60 3.74
CA PRO A 46 17.80 -0.49 5.20
C PRO A 46 16.45 -0.02 5.76
N LEU A 47 15.79 0.96 5.11
CA LEU A 47 14.46 1.45 5.49
C LEU A 47 13.42 0.33 5.37
N LEU A 48 13.39 -0.40 4.25
CA LEU A 48 12.43 -1.48 4.03
C LEU A 48 12.63 -2.64 5.02
N ASN A 49 13.88 -3.00 5.32
CA ASN A 49 14.16 -4.01 6.34
C ASN A 49 13.71 -3.56 7.73
N SER A 50 13.96 -2.29 8.09
CA SER A 50 13.51 -1.73 9.37
C SER A 50 11.99 -1.63 9.46
N TYR A 51 11.29 -1.36 8.35
CA TYR A 51 9.84 -1.44 8.29
C TYR A 51 9.33 -2.87 8.59
N LEU A 52 9.98 -3.91 8.08
CA LEU A 52 9.61 -5.29 8.40
C LEU A 52 9.85 -5.62 9.88
N GLU A 53 10.86 -5.03 10.52
CA GLU A 53 11.04 -5.14 11.98
C GLU A 53 9.89 -4.45 12.73
N LEU A 54 9.43 -3.28 12.25
CA LEU A 54 8.23 -2.62 12.81
C LEU A 54 7.01 -3.57 12.76
N LEU A 55 6.76 -4.20 11.60
CA LEU A 55 5.65 -5.17 11.46
C LEU A 55 5.78 -6.36 12.43
N LYS A 56 6.99 -6.83 12.73
CA LYS A 56 7.19 -7.90 13.73
C LYS A 56 6.78 -7.44 15.13
N GLY A 57 7.13 -6.21 15.50
CA GLY A 57 6.71 -5.61 16.77
C GLY A 57 5.18 -5.51 16.88
N VAL A 58 4.54 -5.09 15.80
CA VAL A 58 3.07 -4.99 15.71
C VAL A 58 2.43 -6.37 15.86
N ALA A 59 2.92 -7.37 15.11
CA ALA A 59 2.42 -8.75 15.17
C ALA A 59 2.58 -9.38 16.56
N ALA A 60 3.63 -8.99 17.30
CA ALA A 60 3.86 -9.44 18.67
C ALA A 60 3.06 -8.64 19.71
N GLY A 61 2.45 -7.51 19.34
CA GLY A 61 1.83 -6.57 20.29
C GLY A 61 2.83 -5.94 21.26
N ASP A 62 4.12 -5.91 20.90
CA ASP A 62 5.22 -5.40 21.73
C ASP A 62 5.43 -3.90 21.46
N THR A 63 4.81 -3.05 22.29
CA THR A 63 4.87 -1.59 22.14
C THR A 63 6.30 -1.04 22.28
N ALA A 64 7.14 -1.65 23.12
CA ALA A 64 8.53 -1.22 23.27
C ALA A 64 9.33 -1.52 21.99
N TYR A 65 9.12 -2.70 21.41
CA TYR A 65 9.73 -3.06 20.13
C TYR A 65 9.25 -2.14 18.99
N ILE A 66 7.93 -1.88 18.91
CA ILE A 66 7.34 -0.94 17.94
C ILE A 66 8.04 0.42 18.02
N PHE A 67 8.14 1.01 19.22
CA PHE A 67 8.78 2.32 19.39
C PHE A 67 10.27 2.32 19.02
N ASN A 68 10.99 1.26 19.33
CA ASN A 68 12.40 1.15 18.96
C ASN A 68 12.59 1.04 17.45
N ALA A 69 11.79 0.20 16.77
CA ALA A 69 11.80 0.08 15.32
C ALA A 69 11.42 1.40 14.65
N THR A 70 10.41 2.10 15.18
CA THR A 70 9.98 3.41 14.67
C THR A 70 11.09 4.45 14.79
N LYS A 71 11.78 4.55 15.92
CA LYS A 71 12.92 5.46 16.10
C LYS A 71 14.04 5.16 15.10
N THR A 72 14.33 3.88 14.87
CA THR A 72 15.32 3.45 13.87
C THR A 72 14.90 3.90 12.46
N LEU A 73 13.62 3.73 12.11
CA LEU A 73 13.08 4.18 10.82
C LEU A 73 13.21 5.70 10.66
N ILE A 74 12.87 6.48 11.68
CA ILE A 74 13.02 7.94 11.66
C ILE A 74 14.49 8.32 11.40
N GLN A 75 15.43 7.73 12.12
CA GLN A 75 16.86 8.00 11.92
C GLN A 75 17.33 7.67 10.51
N LEU A 76 16.87 6.54 9.95
CA LEU A 76 17.18 6.14 8.57
C LEU A 76 16.55 7.07 7.54
N THR A 77 15.34 7.56 7.77
CA THR A 77 14.65 8.50 6.89
C THR A 77 15.34 9.87 6.92
N ASP A 78 15.68 10.37 8.12
CA ASP A 78 16.39 11.64 8.31
C ASP A 78 17.80 11.63 7.68
N SER A 79 18.48 10.50 7.75
CA SER A 79 19.82 10.31 7.19
C SER A 79 19.82 9.80 5.75
N PHE A 80 18.67 9.72 5.08
CA PHE A 80 18.60 9.18 3.72
C PHE A 80 19.44 10.03 2.77
N PRO A 81 20.36 9.40 1.99
CA PRO A 81 21.34 10.14 1.21
C PRO A 81 20.69 10.95 0.09
N ALA A 82 20.67 12.26 0.21
CA ALA A 82 20.09 13.16 -0.82
C ALA A 82 20.70 12.93 -2.21
N ALA A 83 21.98 12.54 -2.29
CA ALA A 83 22.69 12.28 -3.55
C ALA A 83 22.12 11.10 -4.34
N VAL A 84 21.47 10.13 -3.70
CA VAL A 84 20.85 8.99 -4.40
C VAL A 84 19.45 9.32 -4.91
N ILE A 85 18.86 10.43 -4.45
CA ILE A 85 17.60 10.96 -5.00
C ILE A 85 17.94 11.85 -6.22
N SER A 86 18.63 11.26 -7.18
CA SER A 86 19.04 11.96 -8.41
C SER A 86 18.45 11.22 -9.62
N PHE A 87 17.20 11.52 -9.91
CA PHE A 87 16.51 10.99 -11.08
C PHE A 87 16.67 11.93 -12.27
N LYS A 88 16.59 11.40 -13.50
CA LYS A 88 16.58 12.23 -14.71
C LYS A 88 15.37 13.15 -14.76
N ASP A 89 14.24 12.68 -14.23
CA ASP A 89 13.01 13.44 -14.10
C ASP A 89 13.01 14.20 -12.77
N SER A 90 13.01 15.52 -12.84
CA SER A 90 12.98 16.40 -11.65
C SER A 90 11.65 16.29 -10.87
N LEU A 91 10.53 16.01 -11.55
CA LEU A 91 9.24 15.79 -10.88
C LEU A 91 9.28 14.50 -10.05
N LEU A 92 9.79 13.42 -10.62
CA LEU A 92 9.95 12.15 -9.90
C LEU A 92 10.89 12.31 -8.70
N GLN A 93 11.97 13.09 -8.85
CA GLN A 93 12.88 13.40 -7.76
C GLN A 93 12.15 14.10 -6.60
N GLU A 94 11.32 15.09 -6.92
CA GLU A 94 10.56 15.82 -5.91
C GLU A 94 9.48 14.96 -5.25
N GLN A 95 8.80 14.11 -6.02
CA GLN A 95 7.82 13.14 -5.50
C GLN A 95 8.48 12.12 -4.56
N ALA A 96 9.67 11.63 -4.87
CA ALA A 96 10.41 10.71 -4.00
C ALA A 96 10.80 11.37 -2.68
N LYS A 97 11.28 12.62 -2.72
CA LYS A 97 11.58 13.40 -1.50
C LYS A 97 10.32 13.62 -0.66
N GLN A 98 9.22 14.03 -1.30
CA GLN A 98 7.96 14.23 -0.60
C GLN A 98 7.45 12.94 0.06
N SER A 99 7.60 11.80 -0.62
CA SER A 99 7.20 10.50 -0.06
C SER A 99 8.05 10.12 1.16
N LEU A 100 9.36 10.37 1.14
CA LEU A 100 10.23 10.17 2.32
C LEU A 100 9.82 11.09 3.48
N ASN A 101 9.49 12.34 3.21
CA ASN A 101 8.98 13.28 4.23
C ASN A 101 7.65 12.80 4.82
N ASN A 102 6.75 12.29 3.98
CA ASN A 102 5.46 11.75 4.43
C ASN A 102 5.67 10.51 5.31
N ILE A 103 6.57 9.59 4.93
CA ILE A 103 6.95 8.44 5.77
C ILE A 103 7.44 8.93 7.14
N ASN A 104 8.33 9.91 7.18
CA ASN A 104 8.84 10.46 8.44
C ASN A 104 7.71 11.06 9.29
N ALA A 105 6.80 11.83 8.69
CA ALA A 105 5.66 12.41 9.39
C ALA A 105 4.75 11.34 10.02
N GLU A 106 4.42 10.26 9.29
CA GLU A 106 3.63 9.14 9.82
C GLU A 106 4.36 8.42 10.96
N LEU A 107 5.68 8.24 10.85
CA LEU A 107 6.49 7.63 11.91
C LEU A 107 6.53 8.49 13.17
N GLN A 108 6.59 9.82 13.04
CA GLN A 108 6.48 10.73 14.18
C GLN A 108 5.09 10.64 14.83
N GLY A 109 4.04 10.57 14.02
CA GLY A 109 2.66 10.34 14.49
C GLY A 109 2.55 9.03 15.27
N LEU A 110 3.15 7.94 14.76
CA LEU A 110 3.15 6.63 15.42
C LEU A 110 3.78 6.68 16.82
N LEU A 111 4.86 7.44 17.02
CA LEU A 111 5.47 7.61 18.35
C LEU A 111 4.56 8.31 19.35
N ALA A 112 3.55 9.05 18.91
CA ALA A 112 2.61 9.75 19.79
C ALA A 112 1.46 8.83 20.25
N GLU A 113 1.28 7.68 19.61
CA GLU A 113 0.17 6.77 19.92
C GLU A 113 0.41 5.99 21.23
N GLN A 114 -0.68 5.78 21.99
CA GLN A 114 -0.61 5.17 23.32
C GLN A 114 -1.32 3.82 23.42
N SER A 115 -2.09 3.43 22.44
CA SER A 115 -2.86 2.17 22.46
C SER A 115 -2.46 1.27 21.29
N LEU A 116 -2.49 -0.03 21.48
CA LEU A 116 -2.17 -0.99 20.42
C LEU A 116 -3.06 -0.83 19.18
N PRO A 117 -4.39 -0.62 19.29
CA PRO A 117 -5.21 -0.35 18.11
C PRO A 117 -4.79 0.91 17.34
N ALA A 118 -4.38 1.98 18.03
CA ALA A 118 -3.88 3.20 17.38
C ALA A 118 -2.51 2.99 16.75
N LEU A 119 -1.61 2.25 17.40
CA LEU A 119 -0.33 1.83 16.82
C LEU A 119 -0.51 0.99 15.55
N ASN A 120 -1.48 0.07 15.53
CA ASN A 120 -1.81 -0.72 14.35
C ASN A 120 -2.26 0.18 13.19
N MET A 121 -3.16 1.13 13.46
CA MET A 121 -3.66 2.08 12.47
C MET A 121 -2.53 2.97 11.95
N ALA A 122 -1.70 3.52 12.83
CA ALA A 122 -0.56 4.34 12.44
C ALA A 122 0.45 3.54 11.59
N THR A 123 0.71 2.26 11.94
CA THR A 123 1.57 1.38 11.14
C THR A 123 0.98 1.10 9.77
N HIS A 124 -0.34 0.93 9.66
CA HIS A 124 -1.03 0.83 8.38
C HIS A 124 -0.79 2.07 7.52
N MET A 125 -0.89 3.28 8.08
CA MET A 125 -0.60 4.53 7.36
C MET A 125 0.86 4.60 6.91
N VAL A 126 1.81 4.19 7.74
CA VAL A 126 3.23 4.05 7.34
C VAL A 126 3.38 3.09 6.17
N SER A 127 2.65 1.95 6.17
CA SER A 127 2.67 0.98 5.06
C SER A 127 2.23 1.61 3.74
N ILE A 128 1.15 2.40 3.77
CA ILE A 128 0.64 3.14 2.60
C ILE A 128 1.71 4.10 2.06
N GLN A 129 2.39 4.86 2.92
CA GLN A 129 3.41 5.81 2.47
C GLN A 129 4.61 5.11 1.83
N PHE A 130 5.06 3.97 2.39
CA PHE A 130 6.10 3.16 1.75
C PHE A 130 5.66 2.62 0.40
N LEU A 131 4.43 2.11 0.27
CA LEU A 131 3.90 1.62 -1.00
C LEU A 131 3.81 2.73 -2.05
N ASN A 132 3.38 3.94 -1.65
CA ASN A 132 3.38 5.11 -2.52
C ASN A 132 4.79 5.44 -3.04
N LEU A 133 5.79 5.42 -2.16
CA LEU A 133 7.19 5.63 -2.56
C LEU A 133 7.65 4.56 -3.56
N LEU A 134 7.45 3.28 -3.21
CA LEU A 134 7.87 2.14 -4.04
C LEU A 134 7.22 2.16 -5.42
N ALA A 135 5.92 2.47 -5.50
CA ALA A 135 5.19 2.60 -6.75
C ALA A 135 5.70 3.79 -7.59
N THR A 136 5.96 4.93 -6.94
CA THR A 136 6.43 6.16 -7.60
C THR A 136 7.80 5.97 -8.23
N VAL A 137 8.75 5.40 -7.49
CA VAL A 137 10.14 5.24 -7.96
C VAL A 137 10.34 4.03 -8.88
N GLY A 138 9.38 3.12 -8.90
CA GLY A 138 9.51 1.86 -9.64
C GLY A 138 10.61 0.98 -9.05
N TYR A 139 10.45 0.59 -7.77
CA TYR A 139 11.42 -0.25 -7.06
C TYR A 139 11.58 -1.64 -7.69
N HIS A 140 12.83 -2.11 -7.88
CA HIS A 140 13.14 -3.35 -8.62
C HIS A 140 14.26 -4.20 -7.98
N GLU A 141 14.61 -4.01 -6.71
CA GLU A 141 15.70 -4.79 -6.10
C GLU A 141 15.22 -6.15 -5.54
N LYS A 142 13.94 -6.25 -5.13
CA LYS A 142 13.31 -7.49 -4.64
C LYS A 142 11.86 -7.57 -5.05
N ASN A 143 11.35 -8.81 -5.12
CA ASN A 143 9.91 -9.03 -5.26
C ASN A 143 9.17 -8.43 -4.07
N ILE A 144 8.07 -7.73 -4.34
CA ILE A 144 7.18 -7.17 -3.32
C ILE A 144 5.82 -7.84 -3.47
N TYR A 145 5.28 -8.31 -2.35
CA TYR A 145 3.92 -8.83 -2.26
C TYR A 145 3.14 -7.91 -1.33
N ILE A 146 2.04 -7.38 -1.81
CA ILE A 146 1.17 -6.49 -1.06
C ILE A 146 0.00 -7.30 -0.55
N PHE A 147 -0.23 -7.21 0.75
CA PHE A 147 -1.26 -7.95 1.46
C PHE A 147 -2.35 -7.01 1.96
N ASN A 148 -3.55 -7.53 2.03
CA ASN A 148 -4.69 -6.87 2.65
C ASN A 148 -5.40 -7.83 3.60
N VAL A 149 -6.03 -7.28 4.61
CA VAL A 149 -6.99 -7.98 5.46
C VAL A 149 -8.17 -7.06 5.73
N GLN A 150 -9.37 -7.61 5.63
CA GLN A 150 -10.59 -6.85 5.95
C GLN A 150 -10.59 -6.39 7.40
N ASP A 151 -10.91 -5.14 7.61
CA ASP A 151 -11.06 -4.52 8.93
C ASP A 151 -12.41 -3.82 9.01
N GLU A 152 -13.12 -3.98 10.15
CA GLU A 152 -14.48 -3.43 10.31
C GLU A 152 -14.53 -1.89 10.29
N LYS A 153 -13.39 -1.24 10.54
CA LYS A 153 -13.28 0.22 10.63
C LYS A 153 -12.78 0.87 9.33
N LEU A 154 -12.26 0.06 8.40
CA LEU A 154 -11.69 0.53 7.14
C LEU A 154 -12.36 -0.18 5.97
N GLU A 155 -12.99 0.58 5.09
CA GLU A 155 -13.64 0.06 3.88
C GLU A 155 -12.67 -0.73 3.01
N ASP A 156 -11.43 -0.24 2.89
CA ASP A 156 -10.38 -0.87 2.09
C ASP A 156 -9.54 -1.89 2.87
N GLY A 157 -9.85 -2.12 4.17
CA GLY A 157 -9.07 -2.99 5.04
C GLY A 157 -7.72 -2.43 5.44
N MET A 158 -6.91 -3.26 6.11
CA MET A 158 -5.54 -2.91 6.51
C MET A 158 -4.52 -3.53 5.56
N ILE A 159 -3.53 -2.74 5.14
CA ILE A 159 -2.56 -3.12 4.13
C ILE A 159 -1.14 -3.13 4.68
N TRP A 160 -0.31 -4.05 4.18
CA TRP A 160 1.14 -4.10 4.40
C TRP A 160 1.82 -4.79 3.23
N PHE A 161 3.15 -4.84 3.24
CA PHE A 161 3.90 -5.58 2.23
C PHE A 161 5.05 -6.38 2.83
N GLY A 162 5.57 -7.30 2.04
CA GLY A 162 6.71 -8.15 2.40
C GLY A 162 7.38 -8.79 1.20
N TRP A 163 8.44 -9.56 1.46
CA TRP A 163 9.24 -10.21 0.43
C TRP A 163 8.77 -11.61 0.04
N ASN A 164 7.89 -12.21 0.80
CA ASN A 164 7.41 -13.57 0.61
C ASN A 164 5.96 -13.60 0.15
N LYS A 165 5.57 -14.63 -0.61
CA LYS A 165 4.19 -14.84 -1.09
C LYS A 165 3.18 -15.11 0.04
N THR A 166 3.63 -15.34 1.25
CA THR A 166 2.77 -15.60 2.40
C THR A 166 3.16 -14.67 3.53
N SER A 167 2.19 -14.07 4.15
CA SER A 167 2.37 -13.24 5.34
C SER A 167 1.22 -13.46 6.30
N ASN A 168 1.53 -13.56 7.60
CA ASN A 168 0.52 -13.43 8.62
C ASN A 168 0.12 -11.97 8.74
N ASP A 169 -1.13 -11.72 9.10
CA ASP A 169 -1.64 -10.40 9.39
C ASP A 169 -0.92 -9.84 10.64
N PRO A 170 -0.19 -8.73 10.49
CA PRO A 170 0.52 -8.14 11.63
C PRO A 170 -0.41 -7.41 12.60
N TYR A 171 -1.63 -7.07 12.18
CA TYR A 171 -2.57 -6.26 12.94
C TYR A 171 -3.55 -7.10 13.77
N HIS A 172 -3.80 -8.35 13.34
CA HIS A 172 -4.73 -9.25 14.01
C HIS A 172 -4.12 -10.65 14.13
N SER A 173 -4.03 -11.16 15.34
CA SER A 173 -3.53 -12.51 15.59
C SER A 173 -4.35 -13.59 14.85
N ASN A 174 -3.67 -14.61 14.35
CA ASN A 174 -4.28 -15.80 13.72
C ASN A 174 -4.98 -15.58 12.35
N ARG A 175 -4.75 -14.45 11.69
CA ARG A 175 -5.20 -14.19 10.32
C ARG A 175 -4.05 -14.29 9.33
N LYS A 176 -4.37 -14.53 8.07
CA LYS A 176 -3.43 -14.44 6.95
C LYS A 176 -3.83 -13.29 6.05
N GLY A 177 -2.84 -12.60 5.53
CA GLY A 177 -3.08 -11.59 4.52
C GLY A 177 -3.43 -12.23 3.18
N GLU A 178 -4.34 -11.60 2.46
CA GLU A 178 -4.61 -11.89 1.06
C GLU A 178 -3.69 -11.03 0.19
N ILE A 179 -3.09 -11.64 -0.84
CA ILE A 179 -2.28 -10.89 -1.81
C ILE A 179 -3.24 -10.11 -2.71
N VAL A 180 -3.13 -8.79 -2.68
CA VAL A 180 -3.95 -7.88 -3.51
C VAL A 180 -3.16 -7.28 -4.67
N ALA A 181 -1.82 -7.24 -4.58
CA ALA A 181 -0.94 -6.83 -5.66
C ALA A 181 0.48 -7.41 -5.47
N GLN A 182 1.27 -7.41 -6.53
CA GLN A 182 2.67 -7.83 -6.47
C GLN A 182 3.50 -7.10 -7.51
N GLN A 183 4.76 -6.80 -7.13
CA GLN A 183 5.83 -6.38 -8.03
C GLN A 183 6.83 -7.52 -8.10
N LEU A 184 6.97 -8.14 -9.26
CA LEU A 184 7.95 -9.21 -9.49
C LEU A 184 9.13 -8.66 -10.28
N LEU A 185 10.33 -9.12 -9.91
CA LEU A 185 11.52 -8.88 -10.75
C LEU A 185 11.32 -9.60 -12.08
N GLN A 186 11.61 -8.90 -13.17
CA GLN A 186 11.70 -9.53 -14.48
C GLN A 186 13.03 -10.31 -14.53
N GLU A 187 12.96 -11.61 -14.83
CA GLU A 187 14.11 -12.48 -15.03
C GLU A 187 14.86 -12.13 -16.34
#